data_11e1709c73d019fd6770ad791dc7eba4
#
_entry.id   11e1709c73d019fd6770ad791dc7eba4
#
_cell.length_a   1.000
_cell.length_b   1.000
_cell.length_c   1.000
_cell.angle_alpha   90.00
_cell.angle_beta   90.00
_cell.angle_gamma   90.00
#
_symmetry.space_group_name_H-M   'P 1'
#
loop_
_entity.id
_entity.type
_entity.pdbx_description
1 polymer ?
#
loop_
_entity_poly.entity_id
_entity_poly.type
_entity_poly.pdbx_seq_one_letter_code
_entity_poly.pdbx_strand_id
1 'polypeptide(L)'
;MKNKFLNCLLALLMIIAMLPAGVLAALPDGVPSSLEAPTIKSIELKHNEDGRPYFEAQVYFPQSVLDLDSEAPGGGSVFWDYSVKVDDGAWGEFGGGGYINVYTGGEDGEEPVSAGNFAITFDPIDEGSLTSVDIKNHIYSYQLHVYYDYYEGWPDIQPIYSPVSNAVTIGSGNFYSDASTWAEAELKKANELGLIPDVLKGVDMTKPITREEFCELAVLLYEKVTKSTDAPATSNPFTDTSNNQILKAYALGITTGTSATTFSPKTLINREQCATMLFRAIKAIAPNADYSIGGVKDFPDQKDISSWAVEGTKYMSRLEIIKGDESGNFMPKATTTAQTAAGYGMATREAAILMTVRTYETMD
;
A
#
# COMPACT_ATOMS: atom_id res chain seq x y z
N MET A 1 -23.16 -30.80 -27.38
CA MET A 1 -23.07 -29.70 -26.41
C MET A 1 -23.01 -28.30 -27.04
N LYS A 2 -22.66 -28.12 -28.31
CA LYS A 2 -22.61 -26.80 -28.98
C LYS A 2 -23.99 -26.12 -29.23
N ASN A 3 -25.04 -26.89 -29.39
CA ASN A 3 -26.37 -26.30 -29.70
C ASN A 3 -27.17 -25.78 -28.49
N LYS A 4 -26.79 -26.17 -27.24
CA LYS A 4 -27.46 -25.66 -26.05
C LYS A 4 -26.98 -24.28 -25.65
N PHE A 5 -25.71 -23.95 -25.92
CA PHE A 5 -25.15 -22.62 -25.64
C PHE A 5 -25.68 -21.54 -26.61
N LEU A 6 -25.88 -21.90 -27.85
CA LEU A 6 -26.41 -20.97 -28.86
C LEU A 6 -27.88 -20.60 -28.58
N ASN A 7 -28.69 -21.54 -28.09
CA ASN A 7 -30.08 -21.27 -27.74
C ASN A 7 -30.22 -20.45 -26.44
N CYS A 8 -29.30 -20.58 -25.47
CA CYS A 8 -29.28 -19.69 -24.29
C CYS A 8 -28.86 -18.27 -24.66
N LEU A 9 -27.93 -18.10 -25.59
CA LEU A 9 -27.48 -16.76 -26.02
C LEU A 9 -28.57 -16.04 -26.80
N LEU A 10 -29.34 -16.75 -27.66
CA LEU A 10 -30.49 -16.22 -28.38
C LEU A 10 -31.68 -15.89 -27.45
N ALA A 11 -31.90 -16.70 -26.40
CA ALA A 11 -32.92 -16.41 -25.41
C ALA A 11 -32.57 -15.20 -24.54
N LEU A 12 -31.29 -15.01 -24.20
CA LEU A 12 -30.81 -13.84 -23.46
C LEU A 12 -30.92 -12.55 -24.28
N LEU A 13 -30.61 -12.61 -25.60
CA LEU A 13 -30.81 -11.50 -26.52
C LEU A 13 -32.29 -11.14 -26.73
N MET A 14 -33.21 -12.10 -26.72
CA MET A 14 -34.66 -11.83 -26.84
C MET A 14 -35.26 -11.28 -25.53
N ILE A 15 -34.69 -11.60 -24.37
CA ILE A 15 -35.18 -11.04 -23.10
C ILE A 15 -34.77 -9.57 -22.96
N ILE A 16 -33.60 -9.18 -23.49
CA ILE A 16 -33.18 -7.76 -23.55
C ILE A 16 -34.06 -6.96 -24.54
N ALA A 17 -34.57 -7.58 -25.60
CA ALA A 17 -35.45 -6.93 -26.57
C ALA A 17 -36.92 -6.80 -26.10
N MET A 18 -37.32 -7.39 -24.96
CA MET A 18 -38.67 -7.32 -24.39
C MET A 18 -38.78 -6.48 -23.10
N LEU A 19 -37.73 -5.81 -22.68
CA LEU A 19 -37.88 -4.75 -21.71
C LEU A 19 -38.66 -3.64 -22.39
N PRO A 20 -39.84 -3.18 -21.85
CA PRO A 20 -40.48 -2.00 -22.41
C PRO A 20 -39.40 -0.93 -22.44
N ALA A 21 -39.18 -0.32 -23.61
CA ALA A 21 -38.47 0.92 -23.68
C ALA A 21 -39.29 1.88 -22.82
N GLY A 22 -38.95 1.97 -21.54
CA GLY A 22 -39.38 3.08 -20.71
C GLY A 22 -38.98 4.29 -21.51
N VAL A 23 -39.91 5.15 -21.88
CA VAL A 23 -39.62 6.45 -22.44
C VAL A 23 -38.78 7.12 -21.38
N LEU A 24 -37.45 7.10 -21.56
CA LEU A 24 -36.59 7.96 -20.79
C LEU A 24 -37.10 9.36 -21.05
N ALA A 25 -37.68 9.99 -20.04
CA ALA A 25 -38.11 11.37 -20.14
C ALA A 25 -36.91 12.14 -20.70
N ALA A 26 -37.17 12.97 -21.73
CA ALA A 26 -36.11 13.81 -22.26
C ALA A 26 -35.60 14.71 -21.14
N LEU A 27 -34.28 14.80 -21.00
CA LEU A 27 -33.68 15.72 -20.02
C LEU A 27 -34.17 17.16 -20.36
N PRO A 28 -34.37 18.00 -19.33
CA PRO A 28 -34.68 19.42 -19.53
C PRO A 28 -33.58 20.12 -20.37
N ASP A 29 -33.93 21.20 -21.04
CA ASP A 29 -33.00 21.98 -21.85
C ASP A 29 -31.84 22.48 -20.98
N GLY A 30 -30.61 22.19 -21.42
CA GLY A 30 -29.38 22.55 -20.73
C GLY A 30 -28.89 21.51 -19.71
N VAL A 31 -29.72 20.55 -19.27
CA VAL A 31 -29.29 19.48 -18.38
C VAL A 31 -28.43 18.47 -19.13
N PRO A 32 -27.15 18.23 -18.73
CA PRO A 32 -26.25 17.31 -19.43
C PRO A 32 -26.67 15.87 -19.23
N SER A 33 -26.29 14.98 -20.14
CA SER A 33 -26.50 13.53 -20.00
C SER A 33 -25.39 12.81 -19.17
N SER A 34 -24.32 13.51 -18.84
CA SER A 34 -23.19 13.00 -18.05
C SER A 34 -22.37 14.15 -17.49
N LEU A 35 -21.69 13.92 -16.37
CA LEU A 35 -20.78 14.88 -15.75
C LEU A 35 -19.33 14.40 -15.86
N GLU A 36 -18.37 15.33 -15.82
CA GLU A 36 -16.96 15.02 -15.70
C GLU A 36 -16.59 14.70 -14.24
N ALA A 37 -15.65 13.77 -14.06
CA ALA A 37 -15.19 13.36 -12.71
C ALA A 37 -14.39 14.48 -12.06
N PRO A 38 -14.58 14.74 -10.74
CA PRO A 38 -13.70 15.59 -9.96
C PRO A 38 -12.35 14.92 -9.74
N THR A 39 -11.35 15.69 -9.25
CA THR A 39 -10.01 15.17 -8.92
C THR A 39 -9.61 15.60 -7.52
N ILE A 40 -9.32 14.64 -6.65
CA ILE A 40 -8.74 14.91 -5.33
C ILE A 40 -7.24 15.06 -5.49
N LYS A 41 -6.66 16.19 -5.06
CA LYS A 41 -5.23 16.51 -5.16
C LYS A 41 -4.45 16.11 -3.94
N SER A 42 -5.03 16.32 -2.75
CA SER A 42 -4.43 15.98 -1.46
C SER A 42 -5.51 15.82 -0.40
N ILE A 43 -5.14 15.17 0.70
CA ILE A 43 -5.97 15.03 1.90
C ILE A 43 -5.10 15.18 3.13
N GLU A 44 -5.60 15.86 4.15
CA GLU A 44 -4.94 16.10 5.43
C GLU A 44 -5.88 15.78 6.59
N LEU A 45 -5.34 15.30 7.72
CA LEU A 45 -6.06 15.19 8.97
C LEU A 45 -5.94 16.50 9.73
N LYS A 46 -7.06 17.07 10.09
CA LYS A 46 -7.18 18.28 10.92
C LYS A 46 -7.99 18.01 12.18
N HIS A 47 -8.01 18.96 13.09
CA HIS A 47 -8.81 18.92 14.30
C HIS A 47 -9.54 20.25 14.45
N ASN A 48 -10.81 20.20 14.82
CA ASN A 48 -11.58 21.38 15.14
C ASN A 48 -11.19 21.98 16.51
N GLU A 49 -11.84 23.05 16.95
CA GLU A 49 -11.57 23.72 18.21
C GLU A 49 -11.77 22.82 19.44
N ASP A 50 -12.64 21.83 19.36
CA ASP A 50 -12.91 20.83 20.39
C ASP A 50 -11.92 19.64 20.36
N GLY A 51 -10.95 19.66 19.44
CA GLY A 51 -9.97 18.58 19.25
C GLY A 51 -10.50 17.37 18.49
N ARG A 52 -11.67 17.48 17.87
CA ARG A 52 -12.27 16.39 17.08
C ARG A 52 -11.59 16.30 15.72
N PRO A 53 -11.18 15.10 15.28
CA PRO A 53 -10.54 14.91 13.99
C PRO A 53 -11.53 14.98 12.82
N TYR A 54 -11.13 15.65 11.75
CA TYR A 54 -11.80 15.64 10.46
C TYR A 54 -10.75 15.63 9.35
N PHE A 55 -11.15 15.27 8.13
CA PHE A 55 -10.26 15.31 6.97
C PHE A 55 -10.60 16.52 6.11
N GLU A 56 -9.59 17.21 5.62
CA GLU A 56 -9.71 18.27 4.63
C GLU A 56 -9.02 17.83 3.36
N ALA A 57 -9.72 17.88 2.23
CA ALA A 57 -9.18 17.55 0.91
C ALA A 57 -9.15 18.76 -0.01
N GLN A 58 -8.09 18.87 -0.80
CA GLN A 58 -8.02 19.81 -1.92
C GLN A 58 -8.58 19.13 -3.16
N VAL A 59 -9.70 19.60 -3.66
CA VAL A 59 -10.43 18.99 -4.78
C VAL A 59 -10.52 19.98 -5.93
N TYR A 60 -10.26 19.48 -7.13
CA TYR A 60 -10.52 20.19 -8.36
C TYR A 60 -11.85 19.71 -8.95
N PHE A 61 -12.78 20.64 -9.17
CA PHE A 61 -14.01 20.41 -9.92
C PHE A 61 -13.84 20.93 -11.35
N PRO A 62 -14.21 20.14 -12.38
CA PRO A 62 -14.16 20.56 -13.77
C PRO A 62 -14.99 21.82 -14.03
N GLN A 63 -14.55 22.67 -14.95
CA GLN A 63 -15.25 23.91 -15.28
C GLN A 63 -16.69 23.65 -15.76
N SER A 64 -16.92 22.56 -16.51
CA SER A 64 -18.25 22.12 -16.95
C SER A 64 -19.23 21.88 -15.79
N VAL A 65 -18.71 21.40 -14.64
CA VAL A 65 -19.49 21.16 -13.42
C VAL A 65 -19.80 22.50 -12.72
N LEU A 66 -18.85 23.42 -12.68
CA LEU A 66 -19.03 24.74 -12.09
C LEU A 66 -19.97 25.62 -12.93
N ASP A 67 -19.86 25.55 -14.25
CA ASP A 67 -20.77 26.24 -15.18
C ASP A 67 -22.20 25.74 -15.00
N LEU A 68 -22.37 24.41 -14.87
CA LEU A 68 -23.67 23.79 -14.65
C LEU A 68 -24.32 24.24 -13.33
N ASP A 69 -23.57 24.36 -12.26
CA ASP A 69 -24.05 24.88 -10.98
C ASP A 69 -24.48 26.35 -11.14
N SER A 70 -23.70 27.13 -11.90
CA SER A 70 -23.94 28.54 -12.12
C SER A 70 -25.15 28.81 -13.05
N GLU A 71 -25.35 28.01 -14.04
CA GLU A 71 -26.45 28.14 -15.01
C GLU A 71 -27.77 27.54 -14.49
N ALA A 72 -27.67 26.57 -13.57
CA ALA A 72 -28.77 25.87 -12.89
C ALA A 72 -29.92 25.45 -13.84
N PRO A 73 -29.66 24.76 -14.98
CA PRO A 73 -30.70 24.37 -15.91
C PRO A 73 -31.69 23.39 -15.22
N GLY A 74 -32.99 23.57 -15.52
CA GLY A 74 -34.04 22.80 -14.82
C GLY A 74 -34.20 23.13 -13.34
N GLY A 75 -33.60 24.26 -12.88
CA GLY A 75 -33.66 24.73 -11.49
C GLY A 75 -32.84 23.88 -10.52
N GLY A 76 -31.81 23.20 -11.01
CA GLY A 76 -31.00 22.28 -10.22
C GLY A 76 -29.81 22.89 -9.52
N SER A 77 -29.07 22.04 -8.81
CA SER A 77 -27.81 22.36 -8.13
C SER A 77 -26.84 21.19 -8.21
N VAL A 78 -25.55 21.50 -8.09
CA VAL A 78 -24.48 20.48 -8.03
C VAL A 78 -24.17 20.14 -6.58
N PHE A 79 -24.16 18.85 -6.31
CA PHE A 79 -23.79 18.28 -5.02
C PHE A 79 -22.58 17.36 -5.19
N TRP A 80 -21.93 17.06 -4.08
CA TRP A 80 -20.89 16.05 -4.03
C TRP A 80 -21.14 15.12 -2.83
N ASP A 81 -20.82 13.85 -3.01
CA ASP A 81 -20.80 12.83 -1.96
C ASP A 81 -19.46 12.13 -1.96
N TYR A 82 -19.03 11.62 -0.81
CA TYR A 82 -17.81 10.86 -0.69
C TYR A 82 -18.05 9.43 -0.20
N SER A 83 -17.08 8.58 -0.43
CA SER A 83 -17.01 7.24 0.12
C SER A 83 -15.65 7.03 0.75
N VAL A 84 -15.61 6.37 1.90
CA VAL A 84 -14.40 6.05 2.66
C VAL A 84 -14.18 4.54 2.70
N LYS A 85 -12.92 4.14 2.60
CA LYS A 85 -12.47 2.78 2.83
C LYS A 85 -11.38 2.79 3.89
N VAL A 86 -11.44 1.87 4.84
CA VAL A 86 -10.40 1.68 5.87
C VAL A 86 -9.60 0.42 5.52
N ASP A 87 -8.29 0.58 5.45
CA ASP A 87 -7.33 -0.47 5.08
C ASP A 87 -7.74 -1.20 3.78
N ASP A 88 -7.70 -2.53 3.77
CA ASP A 88 -8.14 -3.36 2.64
C ASP A 88 -9.64 -3.70 2.65
N GLY A 89 -10.43 -3.02 3.49
CA GLY A 89 -11.88 -3.20 3.55
C GLY A 89 -12.60 -2.81 2.26
N ALA A 90 -13.92 -3.01 2.24
CA ALA A 90 -14.76 -2.55 1.14
C ALA A 90 -14.94 -1.02 1.22
N TRP A 91 -15.22 -0.38 0.08
CA TRP A 91 -15.71 0.98 0.05
C TRP A 91 -17.07 1.07 0.73
N GLY A 92 -17.24 2.09 1.57
CA GLY A 92 -18.54 2.45 2.14
C GLY A 92 -19.51 2.97 1.08
N GLU A 93 -20.76 3.16 1.48
CA GLU A 93 -21.74 3.84 0.63
C GLU A 93 -21.35 5.32 0.46
N PHE A 94 -21.77 5.93 -0.64
CA PHE A 94 -21.60 7.37 -0.85
C PHE A 94 -22.58 8.15 0.01
N GLY A 95 -22.11 9.22 0.61
CA GLY A 95 -22.92 10.10 1.45
C GLY A 95 -22.08 11.18 2.12
N GLY A 96 -22.68 11.94 3.01
CA GLY A 96 -21.99 12.90 3.85
C GLY A 96 -21.35 14.07 3.11
N GLY A 97 -21.86 14.38 1.93
CA GLY A 97 -21.36 15.47 1.12
C GLY A 97 -22.06 16.80 1.37
N GLY A 98 -21.86 17.70 0.44
CA GLY A 98 -22.42 19.04 0.43
C GLY A 98 -22.75 19.50 -0.96
N TYR A 99 -23.11 20.77 -1.11
CA TYR A 99 -23.30 21.37 -2.42
C TYR A 99 -22.15 22.33 -2.75
N ILE A 100 -21.89 22.49 -4.05
CA ILE A 100 -20.89 23.44 -4.53
C ILE A 100 -21.57 24.79 -4.68
N ASN A 101 -21.12 25.80 -3.94
CA ASN A 101 -21.63 27.15 -4.10
C ASN A 101 -20.62 28.04 -4.82
N VAL A 102 -20.84 28.21 -6.12
CA VAL A 102 -19.96 29.04 -6.96
C VAL A 102 -20.25 30.55 -6.81
N TYR A 103 -21.40 30.91 -6.25
CA TYR A 103 -21.93 32.29 -6.38
C TYR A 103 -21.82 33.20 -5.16
N THR A 104 -21.89 32.69 -3.95
CA THR A 104 -22.34 33.59 -2.89
C THR A 104 -21.46 33.73 -1.69
N GLY A 105 -20.41 32.94 -1.51
CA GLY A 105 -19.71 32.97 -0.23
C GLY A 105 -20.68 32.88 0.95
N GLY A 106 -21.75 32.13 0.78
CA GLY A 106 -22.82 32.00 1.75
C GLY A 106 -22.46 30.99 2.84
N GLU A 107 -23.13 31.07 3.98
CA GLU A 107 -22.83 30.32 5.20
C GLU A 107 -22.82 28.79 5.07
N ASP A 108 -23.21 28.24 3.92
CA ASP A 108 -23.38 26.78 3.71
C ASP A 108 -22.70 26.24 2.43
N GLY A 109 -21.83 26.97 1.76
CA GLY A 109 -21.16 26.55 0.52
C GLY A 109 -19.63 26.55 0.62
N GLU A 110 -18.98 25.63 -0.06
CA GLU A 110 -17.52 25.57 -0.13
C GLU A 110 -16.96 26.69 -1.00
N GLU A 111 -16.06 27.49 -0.48
CA GLU A 111 -15.41 28.58 -1.21
C GLU A 111 -14.23 28.07 -2.04
N PRO A 112 -14.08 28.56 -3.29
CA PRO A 112 -12.92 28.17 -4.08
C PRO A 112 -11.65 28.78 -3.51
N VAL A 113 -10.65 27.92 -3.25
CA VAL A 113 -9.28 28.35 -2.86
C VAL A 113 -8.58 29.02 -4.04
N SER A 114 -8.89 28.59 -5.25
CA SER A 114 -8.46 29.16 -6.54
C SER A 114 -9.38 28.63 -7.64
N ALA A 115 -9.27 29.12 -8.88
CA ALA A 115 -10.14 28.70 -9.98
C ALA A 115 -10.27 27.15 -10.06
N GLY A 116 -11.47 26.64 -9.81
CA GLY A 116 -11.80 25.21 -9.84
C GLY A 116 -11.29 24.38 -8.64
N ASN A 117 -10.58 24.97 -7.70
CA ASN A 117 -10.02 24.24 -6.55
C ASN A 117 -10.73 24.65 -5.27
N PHE A 118 -11.19 23.65 -4.53
CA PHE A 118 -11.94 23.81 -3.29
C PHE A 118 -11.26 23.04 -2.17
N ALA A 119 -11.30 23.57 -0.96
CA ALA A 119 -11.00 22.84 0.26
C ALA A 119 -12.33 22.30 0.80
N ILE A 120 -12.52 20.99 0.76
CA ILE A 120 -13.73 20.35 1.26
C ILE A 120 -13.40 19.51 2.50
N THR A 121 -14.35 19.42 3.42
CA THR A 121 -14.17 18.69 4.67
C THR A 121 -14.99 17.41 4.69
N PHE A 122 -14.40 16.34 5.22
CA PHE A 122 -15.05 15.07 5.49
C PHE A 122 -15.06 14.83 6.99
N ASP A 123 -16.22 14.73 7.60
CA ASP A 123 -16.37 14.35 9.01
C ASP A 123 -17.02 12.97 9.16
N PRO A 124 -16.25 11.88 8.91
CA PRO A 124 -16.81 10.55 8.88
C PRO A 124 -17.34 10.07 10.24
N ILE A 125 -17.01 10.76 11.34
CA ILE A 125 -17.52 10.44 12.68
C ILE A 125 -18.91 11.02 12.86
N ASP A 126 -19.14 12.30 12.51
CA ASP A 126 -20.47 12.92 12.59
C ASP A 126 -21.47 12.28 11.66
N GLU A 127 -21.02 11.92 10.48
CA GLU A 127 -21.83 11.27 9.45
C GLU A 127 -22.06 9.79 9.71
N GLY A 128 -21.44 9.24 10.78
CA GLY A 128 -21.63 7.85 11.20
C GLY A 128 -20.90 6.80 10.35
N SER A 129 -20.07 7.22 9.38
CA SER A 129 -19.28 6.32 8.56
C SER A 129 -18.16 5.66 9.34
N LEU A 130 -17.61 6.33 10.36
CA LEU A 130 -16.57 5.82 11.25
C LEU A 130 -16.92 6.12 12.71
N THR A 131 -16.42 5.28 13.62
CA THR A 131 -16.54 5.50 15.08
C THR A 131 -15.34 6.24 15.67
N SER A 132 -14.20 6.22 14.98
CA SER A 132 -12.96 6.89 15.37
C SER A 132 -12.02 7.02 14.19
N VAL A 133 -11.06 7.94 14.28
CA VAL A 133 -9.97 8.11 13.29
C VAL A 133 -8.63 7.87 13.96
N ASP A 134 -7.87 6.92 13.44
CA ASP A 134 -6.51 6.61 13.89
C ASP A 134 -5.58 6.40 12.69
N ILE A 135 -5.03 7.48 12.15
CA ILE A 135 -4.12 7.43 10.98
C ILE A 135 -2.76 6.80 11.27
N LYS A 136 -2.45 6.46 12.52
CA LYS A 136 -1.21 5.74 12.86
C LYS A 136 -1.36 4.24 12.65
N ASN A 137 -2.56 3.72 12.85
CA ASN A 137 -2.84 2.30 12.78
C ASN A 137 -3.70 1.90 11.57
N HIS A 138 -4.32 2.87 10.88
CA HIS A 138 -5.19 2.63 9.75
C HIS A 138 -4.85 3.51 8.55
N ILE A 139 -5.09 3.00 7.35
CA ILE A 139 -5.10 3.76 6.10
C ILE A 139 -6.55 4.08 5.76
N TYR A 140 -6.84 5.35 5.60
CA TYR A 140 -8.14 5.81 5.12
C TYR A 140 -7.98 6.20 3.66
N SER A 141 -8.81 5.61 2.80
CA SER A 141 -8.89 5.95 1.37
C SER A 141 -10.18 6.67 1.13
N TYR A 142 -10.12 7.79 0.42
CA TYR A 142 -11.27 8.63 0.07
C TYR A 142 -11.41 8.74 -1.43
N GLN A 143 -12.63 8.72 -1.90
CA GLN A 143 -13.05 9.04 -3.27
C GLN A 143 -14.37 9.80 -3.21
N LEU A 144 -14.67 10.58 -4.22
CA LEU A 144 -15.92 11.33 -4.29
C LEU A 144 -16.49 11.32 -5.72
N HIS A 145 -17.74 11.62 -5.83
CA HIS A 145 -18.39 11.97 -7.08
C HIS A 145 -19.18 13.27 -6.93
N VAL A 146 -19.51 13.89 -8.02
CA VAL A 146 -20.47 14.98 -8.08
C VAL A 146 -21.74 14.48 -8.73
N TYR A 147 -22.87 15.08 -8.37
CA TYR A 147 -24.13 14.85 -9.05
C TYR A 147 -24.91 16.13 -9.20
N TYR A 148 -25.69 16.19 -10.27
CA TYR A 148 -26.61 17.28 -10.54
C TYR A 148 -28.03 16.83 -10.24
N ASP A 149 -28.65 17.47 -9.26
CA ASP A 149 -30.05 17.26 -8.91
C ASP A 149 -30.86 18.41 -9.48
N TYR A 150 -31.85 18.09 -10.32
CA TYR A 150 -32.69 19.07 -10.98
C TYR A 150 -34.17 18.81 -10.67
N TYR A 151 -34.96 19.85 -10.62
CA TYR A 151 -36.32 19.78 -10.09
C TYR A 151 -37.40 19.76 -11.18
N GLU A 152 -37.07 20.13 -12.42
CA GLU A 152 -38.01 20.03 -13.51
C GLU A 152 -38.33 18.59 -13.86
N GLY A 153 -39.59 18.20 -13.69
CA GLY A 153 -40.03 16.81 -13.90
C GLY A 153 -40.15 15.95 -12.63
N TRP A 154 -39.91 16.55 -11.42
CA TRP A 154 -40.18 15.86 -10.14
C TRP A 154 -41.63 15.27 -10.13
N PRO A 155 -41.84 14.00 -9.60
CA PRO A 155 -40.90 13.18 -8.78
C PRO A 155 -40.17 12.08 -9.56
N ASP A 156 -40.23 12.00 -10.87
CA ASP A 156 -39.74 10.88 -11.69
C ASP A 156 -38.31 11.07 -12.22
N ILE A 157 -37.61 12.08 -11.72
CA ILE A 157 -36.22 12.38 -12.12
C ILE A 157 -35.20 11.59 -11.32
N GLN A 158 -34.05 11.33 -11.95
CA GLN A 158 -32.90 10.73 -11.30
C GLN A 158 -31.71 11.70 -11.41
N PRO A 159 -30.96 11.93 -10.33
CA PRO A 159 -29.75 12.74 -10.39
C PRO A 159 -28.77 12.22 -11.43
N ILE A 160 -28.00 13.15 -12.05
CA ILE A 160 -26.96 12.79 -13.00
C ILE A 160 -25.63 12.76 -12.28
N TYR A 161 -25.05 11.58 -12.16
CA TYR A 161 -23.79 11.35 -11.47
C TYR A 161 -22.59 11.43 -12.39
N SER A 162 -21.48 11.97 -11.90
CA SER A 162 -20.17 11.82 -12.53
C SER A 162 -19.60 10.43 -12.31
N PRO A 163 -18.59 10.01 -13.07
CA PRO A 163 -17.68 8.98 -12.64
C PRO A 163 -17.02 9.37 -11.30
N VAL A 164 -16.59 8.36 -10.54
CA VAL A 164 -15.88 8.55 -9.26
C VAL A 164 -14.49 9.17 -9.52
N SER A 165 -14.03 10.04 -8.64
CA SER A 165 -12.70 10.63 -8.66
C SER A 165 -11.58 9.58 -8.53
N ASN A 166 -10.33 10.01 -8.69
CA ASN A 166 -9.20 9.26 -8.16
C ASN A 166 -9.35 9.07 -6.64
N ALA A 167 -8.87 7.94 -6.13
CA ALA A 167 -8.75 7.75 -4.70
C ALA A 167 -7.47 8.42 -4.17
N VAL A 168 -7.56 8.99 -2.96
CA VAL A 168 -6.42 9.47 -2.17
C VAL A 168 -6.40 8.76 -0.83
N THR A 169 -5.21 8.62 -0.24
CA THR A 169 -5.03 7.90 1.01
C THR A 169 -4.31 8.73 2.05
N ILE A 170 -4.69 8.53 3.31
CA ILE A 170 -4.00 9.11 4.47
C ILE A 170 -3.90 8.07 5.59
N GLY A 171 -2.79 8.10 6.30
CA GLY A 171 -2.48 7.15 7.36
C GLY A 171 -1.37 6.19 7.00
N SER A 172 -0.85 5.50 8.00
CA SER A 172 0.29 4.59 7.82
C SER A 172 -0.10 3.12 7.89
N GLY A 173 -1.30 2.81 8.35
CA GLY A 173 -1.82 1.45 8.49
C GLY A 173 -1.04 0.59 9.49
N ASN A 174 -1.70 -0.37 10.09
CA ASN A 174 -1.04 -1.43 10.84
C ASN A 174 -0.78 -2.62 9.92
N PHE A 175 0.33 -2.57 9.16
CA PHE A 175 0.71 -3.63 8.21
C PHE A 175 1.03 -4.97 8.87
N TYR A 176 1.01 -5.03 10.19
CA TYR A 176 1.42 -6.15 11.00
C TYR A 176 0.35 -6.63 11.99
N SER A 177 -0.93 -6.35 11.70
CA SER A 177 -2.06 -6.78 12.54
C SER A 177 -2.07 -8.30 12.81
N ASP A 178 -1.55 -9.09 11.86
CA ASP A 178 -1.44 -10.55 11.94
C ASP A 178 -0.09 -11.03 12.52
N ALA A 179 0.76 -10.12 12.94
CA ALA A 179 2.08 -10.47 13.45
C ALA A 179 2.01 -11.13 14.82
N SER A 180 3.06 -11.87 15.15
CA SER A 180 3.24 -12.43 16.48
C SER A 180 3.43 -11.32 17.51
N THR A 181 2.85 -11.45 18.70
CA THR A 181 2.92 -10.43 19.77
C THR A 181 4.36 -10.06 20.16
N TRP A 182 5.30 -11.00 20.04
CA TRP A 182 6.72 -10.75 20.30
C TRP A 182 7.37 -9.80 19.27
N ALA A 183 6.80 -9.66 18.08
CA ALA A 183 7.33 -8.86 16.99
C ALA A 183 6.70 -7.44 16.91
N GLU A 184 5.53 -7.22 17.50
CA GLU A 184 4.74 -6.00 17.36
C GLU A 184 5.53 -4.71 17.65
N ALA A 185 6.28 -4.68 18.75
CA ALA A 185 7.02 -3.48 19.15
C ALA A 185 8.10 -3.07 18.11
N GLU A 186 8.86 -4.06 17.60
CA GLU A 186 9.90 -3.80 16.61
C GLU A 186 9.29 -3.53 15.22
N LEU A 187 8.15 -4.16 14.86
CA LEU A 187 7.43 -3.87 13.62
C LEU A 187 6.86 -2.45 13.62
N LYS A 188 6.31 -2.00 14.74
CA LYS A 188 5.90 -0.60 14.90
C LYS A 188 7.07 0.34 14.67
N LYS A 189 8.22 0.05 15.26
CA LYS A 189 9.44 0.83 15.05
C LYS A 189 9.90 0.80 13.59
N ALA A 190 9.84 -0.37 12.92
CA ALA A 190 10.14 -0.50 11.51
C ALA A 190 9.26 0.43 10.65
N ASN A 191 7.97 0.50 10.97
CA ASN A 191 7.02 1.38 10.29
C ASN A 191 7.36 2.86 10.51
N GLU A 192 7.62 3.26 11.76
CA GLU A 192 8.01 4.63 12.11
C GLU A 192 9.31 5.08 11.43
N LEU A 193 10.27 4.17 11.26
CA LEU A 193 11.53 4.40 10.54
C LEU A 193 11.37 4.34 9.01
N GLY A 194 10.22 3.90 8.51
CA GLY A 194 9.98 3.67 7.09
C GLY A 194 10.86 2.56 6.51
N LEU A 195 11.08 1.48 7.28
CA LEU A 195 11.89 0.31 6.90
C LEU A 195 11.04 -0.87 6.39
N ILE A 196 9.76 -0.66 6.12
CA ILE A 196 8.87 -1.68 5.54
C ILE A 196 8.65 -1.36 4.06
N PRO A 197 9.19 -2.15 3.12
CA PRO A 197 8.96 -1.94 1.69
C PRO A 197 7.52 -2.27 1.30
N ASP A 198 7.03 -1.67 0.22
CA ASP A 198 5.64 -1.81 -0.21
C ASP A 198 5.22 -3.26 -0.49
N VAL A 199 6.16 -4.10 -0.94
CA VAL A 199 5.91 -5.54 -1.17
C VAL A 199 5.53 -6.30 0.11
N LEU A 200 5.84 -5.76 1.29
CA LEU A 200 5.51 -6.34 2.59
C LEU A 200 4.30 -5.68 3.28
N LYS A 201 3.68 -4.68 2.66
CA LYS A 201 2.46 -4.08 3.19
C LYS A 201 1.26 -4.95 2.87
N GLY A 202 0.42 -5.24 3.87
CA GLY A 202 -0.81 -6.02 3.70
C GLY A 202 -0.60 -7.52 3.47
N VAL A 203 0.59 -8.07 3.80
CA VAL A 203 0.86 -9.51 3.72
C VAL A 203 1.02 -10.11 5.12
N ASP A 204 0.66 -11.38 5.28
CA ASP A 204 0.79 -12.12 6.55
C ASP A 204 2.25 -12.16 7.01
N MET A 205 2.55 -11.48 8.11
CA MET A 205 3.90 -11.32 8.67
C MET A 205 4.47 -12.61 9.26
N THR A 206 3.61 -13.55 9.63
CA THR A 206 4.02 -14.85 10.22
C THR A 206 4.54 -15.84 9.18
N LYS A 207 4.29 -15.61 7.90
CA LYS A 207 4.72 -16.51 6.83
C LYS A 207 6.20 -16.35 6.49
N PRO A 208 6.83 -17.42 5.97
CA PRO A 208 8.20 -17.35 5.47
C PRO A 208 8.38 -16.28 4.40
N ILE A 209 9.51 -15.56 4.48
CA ILE A 209 9.86 -14.51 3.53
C ILE A 209 10.45 -15.09 2.24
N THR A 210 10.11 -14.47 1.11
CA THR A 210 10.72 -14.79 -0.18
C THR A 210 12.05 -14.05 -0.39
N ARG A 211 12.83 -14.53 -1.35
CA ARG A 211 14.11 -13.91 -1.72
C ARG A 211 13.94 -12.48 -2.26
N GLU A 212 12.88 -12.21 -3.01
CA GLU A 212 12.53 -10.89 -3.51
C GLU A 212 12.18 -9.93 -2.37
N GLU A 213 11.26 -10.32 -1.49
CA GLU A 213 10.85 -9.51 -0.34
C GLU A 213 12.04 -9.13 0.56
N PHE A 214 12.94 -10.08 0.83
CA PHE A 214 14.13 -9.80 1.62
C PHE A 214 15.14 -8.93 0.89
N CYS A 215 15.24 -9.07 -0.43
CA CYS A 215 16.09 -8.22 -1.26
C CYS A 215 15.65 -6.76 -1.20
N GLU A 216 14.35 -6.50 -1.26
CA GLU A 216 13.78 -5.16 -1.13
C GLU A 216 14.00 -4.58 0.28
N LEU A 217 13.88 -5.38 1.33
CA LEU A 217 14.26 -4.97 2.70
C LEU A 217 15.73 -4.53 2.78
N ALA A 218 16.64 -5.31 2.21
CA ALA A 218 18.07 -5.02 2.26
C ALA A 218 18.45 -3.77 1.46
N VAL A 219 17.78 -3.51 0.34
CA VAL A 219 17.96 -2.27 -0.45
C VAL A 219 17.39 -1.07 0.28
N LEU A 220 16.19 -1.19 0.86
CA LEU A 220 15.57 -0.11 1.63
C LEU A 220 16.44 0.27 2.85
N LEU A 221 17.02 -0.71 3.54
CA LEU A 221 18.01 -0.48 4.60
C LEU A 221 19.19 0.36 4.09
N TYR A 222 19.79 -0.06 2.96
CA TYR A 222 20.91 0.67 2.34
C TYR A 222 20.51 2.13 2.05
N GLU A 223 19.37 2.36 1.41
CA GLU A 223 18.87 3.69 1.07
C GLU A 223 18.64 4.57 2.30
N LYS A 224 18.06 4.00 3.35
CA LYS A 224 17.78 4.73 4.60
C LYS A 224 19.04 5.17 5.34
N VAL A 225 20.04 4.29 5.43
CA VAL A 225 21.29 4.60 6.13
C VAL A 225 22.16 5.54 5.29
N THR A 226 22.33 5.28 3.99
CA THR A 226 23.20 6.07 3.12
C THR A 226 22.55 7.35 2.61
N LYS A 227 21.22 7.47 2.71
CA LYS A 227 20.41 8.54 2.08
C LYS A 227 20.64 8.64 0.57
N SER A 228 21.00 7.52 -0.06
CA SER A 228 21.29 7.40 -1.49
C SER A 228 20.23 6.53 -2.17
N THR A 229 19.79 7.00 -3.33
CA THR A 229 18.90 6.28 -4.24
C THR A 229 19.64 5.94 -5.52
N ASP A 230 20.68 5.09 -5.41
CA ASP A 230 21.49 4.71 -6.58
C ASP A 230 20.62 4.10 -7.68
N ALA A 231 20.97 4.40 -8.92
CA ALA A 231 20.33 3.81 -10.07
C ALA A 231 20.60 2.28 -10.13
N PRO A 232 19.63 1.47 -10.60
CA PRO A 232 19.89 0.06 -10.83
C PRO A 232 20.98 -0.15 -11.87
N ALA A 233 21.56 -1.37 -11.91
CA ALA A 233 22.53 -1.74 -12.93
C ALA A 233 21.98 -1.50 -14.34
N THR A 234 22.83 -1.07 -15.27
CA THR A 234 22.44 -0.77 -16.65
C THR A 234 22.04 -2.01 -17.46
N SER A 235 22.47 -3.21 -17.04
CA SER A 235 22.10 -4.49 -17.66
C SER A 235 21.49 -5.43 -16.62
N ASN A 236 20.35 -6.05 -16.97
CA ASN A 236 19.75 -7.08 -16.14
C ASN A 236 20.40 -8.43 -16.47
N PRO A 237 21.11 -9.09 -15.53
CA PRO A 237 21.67 -10.41 -15.75
C PRO A 237 20.63 -11.53 -15.64
N PHE A 238 19.46 -11.24 -15.00
CA PHE A 238 18.45 -12.24 -14.67
C PHE A 238 17.36 -12.33 -15.73
N THR A 239 16.97 -13.55 -16.07
CA THR A 239 15.89 -13.82 -17.04
C THR A 239 14.53 -14.00 -16.37
N ASP A 240 14.50 -14.17 -15.06
CA ASP A 240 13.32 -14.50 -14.25
C ASP A 240 12.79 -13.35 -13.39
N THR A 241 13.35 -12.14 -13.51
CA THR A 241 12.89 -10.94 -12.84
C THR A 241 13.26 -9.67 -13.62
N SER A 242 12.39 -8.66 -13.51
CA SER A 242 12.64 -7.28 -13.97
C SER A 242 12.49 -6.27 -12.81
N ASN A 243 12.42 -6.74 -11.57
CA ASN A 243 12.27 -5.88 -10.39
C ASN A 243 13.51 -5.01 -10.20
N ASN A 244 13.34 -3.69 -10.27
CA ASN A 244 14.42 -2.71 -10.15
C ASN A 244 15.16 -2.77 -8.82
N GLN A 245 14.49 -3.14 -7.71
CA GLN A 245 15.15 -3.29 -6.41
C GLN A 245 16.09 -4.50 -6.39
N ILE A 246 15.75 -5.58 -7.09
CA ILE A 246 16.64 -6.73 -7.26
C ILE A 246 17.88 -6.35 -8.10
N LEU A 247 17.68 -5.58 -9.17
CA LEU A 247 18.80 -5.10 -10.01
C LEU A 247 19.71 -4.15 -9.22
N LYS A 248 19.13 -3.30 -8.39
CA LYS A 248 19.88 -2.43 -7.48
C LYS A 248 20.68 -3.24 -6.44
N ALA A 249 20.08 -4.24 -5.81
CA ALA A 249 20.77 -5.14 -4.88
C ALA A 249 21.93 -5.89 -5.56
N TYR A 250 21.76 -6.28 -6.82
CA TYR A 250 22.83 -6.90 -7.61
C TYR A 250 23.97 -5.90 -7.87
N ALA A 251 23.66 -4.68 -8.28
CA ALA A 251 24.66 -3.64 -8.51
C ALA A 251 25.45 -3.27 -7.24
N LEU A 252 24.79 -3.29 -6.07
CA LEU A 252 25.40 -3.06 -4.76
C LEU A 252 26.16 -4.27 -4.20
N GLY A 253 26.14 -5.42 -4.87
CA GLY A 253 26.74 -6.66 -4.39
C GLY A 253 26.02 -7.34 -3.22
N ILE A 254 24.80 -6.89 -2.89
CA ILE A 254 23.96 -7.47 -1.83
C ILE A 254 23.51 -8.88 -2.23
N THR A 255 23.23 -9.09 -3.49
CA THR A 255 22.88 -10.40 -4.06
C THR A 255 23.70 -10.72 -5.30
N THR A 256 23.86 -12.02 -5.60
CA THR A 256 24.53 -12.51 -6.83
C THR A 256 23.61 -13.40 -7.68
N GLY A 257 22.33 -13.54 -7.28
CA GLY A 257 21.42 -14.52 -7.86
C GLY A 257 21.61 -15.93 -7.31
N THR A 258 20.81 -16.88 -7.80
CA THR A 258 20.94 -18.32 -7.56
C THR A 258 21.78 -19.01 -8.63
N SER A 259 21.90 -18.36 -9.81
CA SER A 259 22.84 -18.70 -10.88
C SER A 259 23.29 -17.42 -11.58
N ALA A 260 24.09 -17.55 -12.62
CA ALA A 260 24.53 -16.40 -13.43
C ALA A 260 23.37 -15.65 -14.11
N THR A 261 22.25 -16.33 -14.37
CA THR A 261 21.11 -15.79 -15.12
C THR A 261 19.76 -15.89 -14.40
N THR A 262 19.74 -16.39 -13.15
CA THR A 262 18.50 -16.54 -12.38
C THR A 262 18.65 -15.95 -10.99
N PHE A 263 17.60 -15.26 -10.53
CA PHE A 263 17.49 -14.71 -9.18
C PHE A 263 16.62 -15.59 -8.27
N SER A 264 15.60 -16.23 -8.81
CA SER A 264 14.59 -17.04 -8.12
C SER A 264 13.76 -16.23 -7.10
N PRO A 265 13.02 -15.19 -7.55
CA PRO A 265 12.39 -14.19 -6.67
C PRO A 265 11.41 -14.78 -5.65
N LYS A 266 10.62 -15.76 -6.04
CA LYS A 266 9.56 -16.37 -5.19
C LYS A 266 10.04 -17.53 -4.31
N THR A 267 11.32 -17.86 -4.35
CA THR A 267 11.89 -18.89 -3.48
C THR A 267 11.97 -18.38 -2.05
N LEU A 268 11.49 -19.19 -1.10
CA LEU A 268 11.63 -18.90 0.32
C LEU A 268 13.12 -18.98 0.74
N ILE A 269 13.53 -18.10 1.63
CA ILE A 269 14.90 -18.06 2.12
C ILE A 269 15.00 -18.44 3.58
N ASN A 270 16.18 -18.95 3.94
CA ASN A 270 16.51 -19.38 5.29
C ASN A 270 17.38 -18.36 6.02
N ARG A 271 17.62 -18.60 7.32
CA ARG A 271 18.33 -17.67 8.18
C ARG A 271 19.78 -17.41 7.77
N GLU A 272 20.50 -18.41 7.24
CA GLU A 272 21.88 -18.19 6.75
C GLU A 272 21.90 -17.33 5.48
N GLN A 273 20.87 -17.41 4.64
CA GLN A 273 20.71 -16.54 3.46
C GLN A 273 20.39 -15.11 3.88
N CYS A 274 19.47 -14.92 4.84
CA CYS A 274 19.16 -13.61 5.40
C CYS A 274 20.41 -12.94 5.99
N ALA A 275 21.15 -13.69 6.85
CA ALA A 275 22.39 -13.20 7.45
C ALA A 275 23.42 -12.77 6.39
N THR A 276 23.57 -13.56 5.33
CA THR A 276 24.53 -13.26 4.27
C THR A 276 24.13 -12.02 3.47
N MET A 277 22.84 -11.84 3.16
CA MET A 277 22.36 -10.68 2.41
C MET A 277 22.48 -9.40 3.26
N LEU A 278 22.11 -9.43 4.55
CA LEU A 278 22.30 -8.28 5.43
C LEU A 278 23.78 -7.94 5.62
N PHE A 279 24.63 -8.94 5.82
CA PHE A 279 26.07 -8.71 5.92
C PHE A 279 26.65 -8.03 4.67
N ARG A 280 26.19 -8.42 3.48
CA ARG A 280 26.56 -7.77 2.24
C ARG A 280 26.00 -6.35 2.14
N ALA A 281 24.78 -6.12 2.63
CA ALA A 281 24.21 -4.78 2.71
C ALA A 281 25.04 -3.87 3.63
N ILE A 282 25.47 -4.36 4.80
CA ILE A 282 26.36 -3.64 5.70
C ILE A 282 27.71 -3.32 5.01
N LYS A 283 28.27 -4.26 4.25
CA LYS A 283 29.49 -4.01 3.46
C LYS A 283 29.30 -2.93 2.39
N ALA A 284 28.13 -2.88 1.76
CA ALA A 284 27.78 -1.83 0.80
C ALA A 284 27.62 -0.46 1.48
N ILE A 285 27.04 -0.43 2.69
CA ILE A 285 26.85 0.81 3.49
C ILE A 285 28.18 1.35 3.98
N ALA A 286 29.06 0.50 4.53
CA ALA A 286 30.29 0.90 5.18
C ALA A 286 31.52 0.12 4.64
N PRO A 287 31.92 0.30 3.38
CA PRO A 287 32.89 -0.56 2.69
C PRO A 287 34.27 -0.64 3.34
N ASN A 288 34.61 0.30 4.22
CA ASN A 288 35.91 0.37 4.89
C ASN A 288 35.88 -0.08 6.38
N ALA A 289 34.77 -0.65 6.85
CA ALA A 289 34.67 -1.12 8.23
C ALA A 289 35.43 -2.43 8.48
N ASP A 290 35.70 -2.76 9.76
CA ASP A 290 36.29 -4.04 10.14
C ASP A 290 35.23 -5.14 10.19
N TYR A 291 35.33 -6.09 9.27
CA TYR A 291 34.45 -7.26 9.16
C TYR A 291 35.04 -8.52 9.77
N SER A 292 36.14 -8.43 10.52
CA SER A 292 36.77 -9.60 11.11
C SER A 292 35.81 -10.36 12.03
N ILE A 293 35.82 -11.67 11.95
CA ILE A 293 35.07 -12.58 12.83
C ILE A 293 35.97 -13.29 13.84
N GLY A 294 37.19 -12.83 13.98
CA GLY A 294 38.15 -13.37 14.93
C GLY A 294 37.61 -13.31 16.37
N GLY A 295 37.69 -14.41 17.12
CA GLY A 295 37.19 -14.50 18.49
C GLY A 295 35.69 -14.78 18.63
N VAL A 296 34.90 -14.76 17.53
CA VAL A 296 33.50 -15.19 17.56
C VAL A 296 33.45 -16.71 17.69
N LYS A 297 32.79 -17.19 18.76
CA LYS A 297 32.67 -18.64 19.04
C LYS A 297 31.82 -19.31 17.93
N ASP A 298 32.09 -20.60 17.74
CA ASP A 298 31.25 -21.43 16.89
C ASP A 298 29.88 -21.66 17.54
N PHE A 299 28.85 -21.75 16.73
CA PHE A 299 27.54 -22.18 17.18
C PHE A 299 27.53 -23.70 17.44
N PRO A 300 26.68 -24.22 18.33
CA PRO A 300 26.56 -25.68 18.53
C PRO A 300 26.24 -26.43 17.24
N ASP A 301 25.49 -25.78 16.33
CA ASP A 301 25.12 -26.27 14.98
C ASP A 301 26.00 -25.70 13.85
N GLN A 302 27.21 -25.22 14.14
CA GLN A 302 28.14 -24.61 13.19
C GLN A 302 28.37 -25.48 11.95
N LYS A 303 28.37 -26.80 12.07
CA LYS A 303 28.56 -27.75 11.00
C LYS A 303 27.45 -27.71 9.93
N ASP A 304 26.26 -27.23 10.31
CA ASP A 304 25.09 -27.15 9.45
C ASP A 304 25.05 -25.82 8.67
N ILE A 305 25.90 -24.84 9.04
CA ILE A 305 26.07 -23.58 8.32
C ILE A 305 26.89 -23.83 7.04
N SER A 306 26.36 -23.36 5.90
CA SER A 306 27.08 -23.43 4.62
C SER A 306 28.39 -22.62 4.70
N SER A 307 29.45 -23.12 4.07
CA SER A 307 30.78 -22.47 4.10
C SER A 307 30.75 -21.00 3.62
N TRP A 308 29.92 -20.69 2.64
CA TRP A 308 29.74 -19.33 2.10
C TRP A 308 28.99 -18.38 3.07
N ALA A 309 28.27 -18.91 4.07
CA ALA A 309 27.49 -18.16 5.03
C ALA A 309 28.21 -17.93 6.37
N VAL A 310 29.31 -18.62 6.64
CA VAL A 310 30.01 -18.59 7.94
C VAL A 310 30.40 -17.17 8.34
N GLU A 311 30.97 -16.39 7.43
CA GLU A 311 31.39 -15.00 7.73
C GLU A 311 30.17 -14.15 8.10
N GLY A 312 29.11 -14.18 7.28
CA GLY A 312 27.90 -13.41 7.52
C GLY A 312 27.19 -13.81 8.81
N THR A 313 26.98 -15.10 9.06
CA THR A 313 26.29 -15.59 10.27
C THR A 313 27.03 -15.18 11.56
N LYS A 314 28.34 -15.33 11.59
CA LYS A 314 29.17 -14.93 12.74
C LYS A 314 29.20 -13.41 12.93
N TYR A 315 29.30 -12.65 11.84
CA TYR A 315 29.30 -11.20 11.92
C TYR A 315 27.96 -10.66 12.44
N MET A 316 26.84 -11.15 11.91
CA MET A 316 25.50 -10.75 12.35
C MET A 316 25.23 -11.14 13.81
N SER A 317 25.79 -12.27 14.27
CA SER A 317 25.70 -12.67 15.68
C SER A 317 26.58 -11.80 16.58
N ARG A 318 27.79 -11.42 16.15
CA ARG A 318 28.67 -10.49 16.88
C ARG A 318 27.98 -9.15 17.14
N LEU A 319 27.19 -8.67 16.20
CA LEU A 319 26.41 -7.44 16.32
C LEU A 319 25.07 -7.64 17.05
N GLU A 320 24.79 -8.84 17.54
CA GLU A 320 23.52 -9.21 18.19
C GLU A 320 22.25 -9.02 17.33
N ILE A 321 22.41 -8.85 16.01
CA ILE A 321 21.31 -8.67 15.08
C ILE A 321 20.53 -9.98 14.89
N ILE A 322 21.25 -11.10 14.75
CA ILE A 322 20.67 -12.45 14.67
C ILE A 322 21.17 -13.24 15.86
N LYS A 323 20.27 -13.44 16.81
CA LYS A 323 20.55 -14.28 18.01
C LYS A 323 20.16 -15.72 17.71
N GLY A 324 20.85 -16.67 18.33
CA GLY A 324 20.50 -18.08 18.30
C GLY A 324 19.22 -18.39 19.08
N ASP A 325 18.83 -19.67 19.10
CA ASP A 325 17.82 -20.18 20.01
C ASP A 325 18.33 -20.21 21.48
N GLU A 326 17.46 -20.66 22.39
CA GLU A 326 17.83 -20.77 23.85
C GLU A 326 19.03 -21.69 24.10
N SER A 327 19.31 -22.62 23.17
CA SER A 327 20.48 -23.52 23.21
C SER A 327 21.70 -22.93 22.51
N GLY A 328 21.61 -21.74 21.96
CA GLY A 328 22.66 -21.04 21.23
C GLY A 328 22.84 -21.50 19.76
N ASN A 329 21.96 -22.37 19.24
CA ASN A 329 22.02 -22.78 17.83
C ASN A 329 21.66 -21.62 16.92
N PHE A 330 22.36 -21.47 15.81
CA PHE A 330 22.06 -20.47 14.80
C PHE A 330 20.78 -20.80 14.01
N MET A 331 20.47 -22.09 13.82
CA MET A 331 19.38 -22.63 13.01
C MET A 331 19.48 -22.17 11.54
N PRO A 332 20.56 -22.49 10.81
CA PRO A 332 20.85 -21.91 9.50
C PRO A 332 19.82 -22.30 8.44
N LYS A 333 19.48 -23.57 8.39
CA LYS A 333 18.57 -24.20 7.42
C LYS A 333 18.16 -25.59 7.90
N ALA A 334 17.07 -26.12 7.32
CA ALA A 334 16.71 -27.53 7.52
C ALA A 334 17.72 -28.45 6.82
N THR A 335 18.16 -29.49 7.52
CA THR A 335 19.07 -30.53 7.02
C THR A 335 18.41 -31.91 6.98
N THR A 336 17.19 -32.05 7.53
CA THR A 336 16.40 -33.28 7.51
C THR A 336 14.97 -33.00 7.02
N THR A 337 14.27 -34.05 6.54
CA THR A 337 12.86 -33.96 6.15
C THR A 337 11.97 -33.48 7.30
N ALA A 338 12.23 -33.95 8.53
CA ALA A 338 11.49 -33.53 9.70
C ALA A 338 11.68 -32.04 10.00
N GLN A 339 12.91 -31.52 9.89
CA GLN A 339 13.21 -30.11 10.04
C GLN A 339 12.53 -29.28 8.95
N THR A 340 12.55 -29.75 7.69
CA THR A 340 11.86 -29.07 6.58
C THR A 340 10.36 -28.97 6.86
N ALA A 341 9.72 -30.06 7.30
CA ALA A 341 8.30 -30.10 7.63
C ALA A 341 7.96 -29.17 8.82
N ALA A 342 8.89 -28.97 9.76
CA ALA A 342 8.74 -28.09 10.90
C ALA A 342 9.10 -26.60 10.60
N GLY A 343 9.51 -26.29 9.36
CA GLY A 343 9.95 -24.93 9.00
C GLY A 343 11.28 -24.49 9.64
N TYR A 344 12.09 -25.45 10.11
CA TYR A 344 13.34 -25.15 10.80
C TYR A 344 14.30 -24.34 9.91
N GLY A 345 14.83 -23.26 10.49
CA GLY A 345 15.77 -22.39 9.79
C GLY A 345 15.12 -21.42 8.77
N MET A 346 13.79 -21.46 8.59
CA MET A 346 13.11 -20.47 7.77
C MET A 346 13.02 -19.13 8.50
N ALA A 347 13.14 -18.04 7.78
CA ALA A 347 12.87 -16.71 8.30
C ALA A 347 11.43 -16.30 7.95
N THR A 348 10.64 -15.86 8.94
CA THR A 348 9.35 -15.21 8.70
C THR A 348 9.56 -13.77 8.27
N ARG A 349 8.55 -13.14 7.66
CA ARG A 349 8.59 -11.73 7.29
C ARG A 349 8.84 -10.83 8.50
N GLU A 350 8.13 -11.06 9.61
CA GLU A 350 8.36 -10.35 10.87
C GLU A 350 9.81 -10.48 11.34
N ALA A 351 10.35 -11.68 11.39
CA ALA A 351 11.74 -11.91 11.80
C ALA A 351 12.75 -11.20 10.88
N ALA A 352 12.47 -11.16 9.57
CA ALA A 352 13.32 -10.48 8.60
C ALA A 352 13.32 -8.95 8.79
N ILE A 353 12.14 -8.37 9.04
CA ILE A 353 12.00 -6.94 9.34
C ILE A 353 12.74 -6.59 10.64
N LEU A 354 12.61 -7.41 11.69
CA LEU A 354 13.32 -7.21 12.96
C LEU A 354 14.84 -7.24 12.78
N MET A 355 15.35 -8.17 11.99
CA MET A 355 16.78 -8.18 11.64
C MET A 355 17.21 -6.90 10.95
N THR A 356 16.36 -6.36 10.06
CA THR A 356 16.62 -5.10 9.34
C THR A 356 16.62 -3.90 10.28
N VAL A 357 15.66 -3.79 11.20
CA VAL A 357 15.60 -2.72 12.22
C VAL A 357 16.87 -2.73 13.09
N ARG A 358 17.25 -3.88 13.62
CA ARG A 358 18.46 -4.02 14.44
C ARG A 358 19.73 -3.67 13.66
N THR A 359 19.76 -4.00 12.37
CA THR A 359 20.87 -3.59 11.51
C THR A 359 20.90 -2.08 11.34
N TYR A 360 19.76 -1.46 11.08
CA TYR A 360 19.64 0.01 10.97
C TYR A 360 20.17 0.69 12.24
N GLU A 361 19.70 0.28 13.41
CA GLU A 361 20.12 0.84 14.71
C GLU A 361 21.62 0.67 15.00
N THR A 362 22.24 -0.33 14.40
CA THR A 362 23.69 -0.56 14.56
C THR A 362 24.51 0.32 13.61
N MET A 363 23.91 0.76 12.49
CA MET A 363 24.59 1.49 11.43
C MET A 363 24.30 3.00 11.43
N ASP A 364 23.20 3.45 12.08
CA ASP A 364 22.82 4.86 12.23
C ASP A 364 23.58 5.48 13.41
#